data_33c1d7084030c51ee14b56bb47507db9
#
_entry.id   33c1d7084030c51ee14b56bb47507db9
#
_cell.length_a   1.000
_cell.length_b   1.000
_cell.length_c   1.000
_cell.angle_alpha   90.00
_cell.angle_beta   90.00
_cell.angle_gamma   90.00
#
_symmetry.space_group_name_H-M   'P 1'
#
loop_
_entity.id
_entity.type
_entity.pdbx_description
1 polymer ?
#
loop_
_entity_poly.entity_id
_entity_poly.type
_entity_poly.pdbx_seq_one_letter_code
_entity_poly.pdbx_strand_id
1 'polypeptide(L)'
;MSKRIDKSWLVFTSIENFDHDRCVDLFSRPDGSFGFEEFRRDPEDRGEWTPVKYYSNSAYGSQEAALAAAMQVVEWLPDAIRQSPSAQKLLSGGK
;
A
#
# COMPACT_ATOMS: atom_id res chain seq x y z
N MET A 1 1.33 14.89 12.48
CA MET A 1 1.01 14.25 11.23
C MET A 1 2.15 13.35 10.78
N SER A 2 1.84 12.13 10.44
CA SER A 2 2.83 11.17 10.03
C SER A 2 3.34 11.45 8.62
N LYS A 3 4.65 11.30 8.40
CA LYS A 3 5.24 11.48 7.07
C LYS A 3 5.48 10.11 6.45
N ARG A 4 4.40 9.39 6.20
CA ARG A 4 4.49 8.03 5.68
C ARG A 4 5.05 8.00 4.27
N ILE A 5 4.62 8.93 3.44
CA ILE A 5 4.89 8.95 2.01
C ILE A 5 5.35 10.35 1.62
N ASP A 6 6.23 10.43 0.63
CA ASP A 6 6.67 11.71 0.09
C ASP A 6 5.47 12.55 -0.33
N LYS A 7 5.51 13.84 -0.05
CA LYS A 7 4.38 14.73 -0.33
C LYS A 7 4.01 14.78 -1.80
N SER A 8 4.97 14.59 -2.69
CA SER A 8 4.73 14.66 -4.13
C SER A 8 4.08 13.39 -4.67
N TRP A 9 4.00 12.34 -3.87
CA TRP A 9 3.44 11.07 -4.29
C TRP A 9 1.97 11.03 -3.92
N LEU A 10 1.15 10.47 -4.81
CA LEU A 10 -0.30 10.39 -4.60
C LEU A 10 -0.72 8.99 -4.25
N VAL A 11 -1.22 8.80 -3.04
CA VAL A 11 -1.78 7.52 -2.61
C VAL A 11 -3.16 7.38 -3.25
N PHE A 12 -3.32 6.35 -4.09
CA PHE A 12 -4.61 6.12 -4.74
C PHE A 12 -5.39 4.98 -4.09
N THR A 13 -4.74 4.17 -3.28
CA THR A 13 -5.41 3.06 -2.59
C THR A 13 -4.67 2.78 -1.29
N SER A 14 -5.44 2.62 -0.22
CA SER A 14 -4.93 2.18 1.08
C SER A 14 -5.71 0.95 1.49
N ILE A 15 -5.02 -0.12 1.89
CA ILE A 15 -5.65 -1.37 2.27
C ILE A 15 -5.17 -1.74 3.67
N GLU A 16 -6.10 -1.93 4.59
CA GLU A 16 -5.79 -2.33 5.97
C GLU A 16 -6.13 -3.79 6.19
N ASN A 17 -5.41 -4.42 7.14
CA ASN A 17 -5.73 -5.77 7.54
C ASN A 17 -6.95 -5.77 8.49
N PHE A 18 -7.38 -6.96 8.89
CA PHE A 18 -8.57 -7.10 9.77
C PHE A 18 -8.42 -6.34 11.08
N ASP A 19 -7.24 -6.39 11.66
CA ASP A 19 -7.02 -5.80 12.98
C ASP A 19 -6.75 -4.30 12.90
N HIS A 20 -6.62 -3.75 11.68
CA HIS A 20 -6.36 -2.33 11.45
C HIS A 20 -5.05 -1.88 12.07
N ASP A 21 -4.09 -2.79 12.22
CA ASP A 21 -2.77 -2.46 12.72
C ASP A 21 -1.70 -2.56 11.62
N ARG A 22 -2.09 -2.93 10.41
CA ARG A 22 -1.22 -2.95 9.23
C ARG A 22 -1.94 -2.32 8.07
N CYS A 23 -1.17 -1.67 7.22
CA CYS A 23 -1.73 -0.95 6.08
C CYS A 23 -0.73 -1.00 4.93
N VAL A 24 -1.23 -1.13 3.71
CA VAL A 24 -0.42 -0.95 2.50
C VAL A 24 -0.99 0.24 1.75
N ASP A 25 -0.13 1.22 1.48
CA ASP A 25 -0.48 2.34 0.62
C ASP A 25 0.14 2.11 -0.74
N LEU A 26 -0.69 2.22 -1.78
CA LEU A 26 -0.25 2.18 -3.17
C LEU A 26 -0.30 3.59 -3.71
N PHE A 27 0.76 4.02 -4.39
CA PHE A 27 0.88 5.41 -4.78
C PHE A 27 1.50 5.57 -6.17
N SER A 28 1.29 6.74 -6.73
CA SER A 28 1.93 7.14 -7.99
C SER A 28 2.90 8.28 -7.72
N ARG A 29 3.94 8.36 -8.54
CA ARG A 29 4.96 9.41 -8.44
C ARG A 29 4.89 10.35 -9.62
N PRO A 30 5.43 11.57 -9.49
CA PRO A 30 5.41 12.53 -10.59
C PRO A 30 6.11 12.05 -11.86
N ASP A 31 7.08 11.13 -11.73
CA ASP A 31 7.80 10.62 -12.89
C ASP A 31 7.03 9.52 -13.63
N GLY A 32 5.81 9.21 -13.21
CA GLY A 32 4.98 8.20 -13.85
C GLY A 32 5.16 6.80 -13.30
N SER A 33 6.02 6.61 -12.31
CA SER A 33 6.19 5.30 -11.71
C SER A 33 5.18 5.10 -10.58
N PHE A 34 5.05 3.85 -10.15
CA PHE A 34 4.14 3.47 -9.08
C PHE A 34 4.92 2.70 -8.01
N GLY A 35 4.38 2.69 -6.81
CA GLY A 35 5.01 1.98 -5.73
C GLY A 35 4.04 1.65 -4.62
N PHE A 36 4.55 1.01 -3.59
CA PHE A 36 3.76 0.69 -2.42
C PHE A 36 4.66 0.73 -1.18
N GLU A 37 4.00 0.85 -0.02
CA GLU A 37 4.69 0.79 1.26
C GLU A 37 3.78 0.11 2.26
N GLU A 38 4.36 -0.72 3.11
CA GLU A 38 3.62 -1.35 4.21
C GLU A 38 3.93 -0.61 5.49
N PHE A 39 2.89 -0.31 6.26
CA PHE A 39 3.00 0.37 7.54
C PHE A 39 2.40 -0.48 8.64
N ARG A 40 2.89 -0.29 9.84
CA ARG A 40 2.29 -0.87 11.03
C ARG A 40 1.96 0.24 12.00
N ARG A 41 0.95 -0.01 12.83
CA ARG A 41 0.55 0.91 13.87
C ARG A 41 0.63 0.18 15.20
N ASP A 42 1.41 0.72 16.12
CA ASP A 42 1.60 0.15 17.43
C ASP A 42 0.79 0.98 18.41
N PRO A 43 -0.07 0.35 19.24
CA PRO A 43 -0.82 1.12 20.24
C PRO A 43 0.08 1.94 21.14
N GLU A 44 1.29 1.49 21.42
CA GLU A 44 2.22 2.20 22.27
C GLU A 44 2.80 3.43 21.60
N ASP A 45 2.68 3.52 20.29
CA ASP A 45 3.18 4.67 19.51
C ASP A 45 2.07 5.67 19.22
N ARG A 46 1.03 5.71 20.03
CA ARG A 46 -0.08 6.65 19.90
C ARG A 46 -0.82 6.48 18.57
N GLY A 47 -0.76 5.30 17.99
CA GLY A 47 -1.46 5.03 16.75
C GLY A 47 -0.79 5.58 15.51
N GLU A 48 0.46 5.97 15.59
CA GLU A 48 1.17 6.45 14.41
C GLU A 48 1.57 5.28 13.52
N TRP A 49 1.54 5.52 12.21
CA TRP A 49 1.94 4.52 11.23
C TRP A 49 3.43 4.60 10.97
N THR A 50 4.10 3.46 10.97
CA THR A 50 5.55 3.36 10.78
C THR A 50 5.84 2.40 9.64
N PRO A 51 6.75 2.75 8.71
CA PRO A 51 7.10 1.84 7.62
C PRO A 51 7.71 0.55 8.16
N VAL A 52 7.35 -0.57 7.53
CA VAL A 52 7.83 -1.87 7.95
C VAL A 52 9.16 -2.22 7.30
N LYS A 53 9.26 -2.07 5.96
CA LYS A 53 10.46 -2.50 5.24
C LYS A 53 10.88 -1.58 4.10
N TYR A 54 10.30 -0.41 4.00
CA TYR A 54 10.71 0.58 2.99
C TYR A 54 10.61 0.08 1.55
N TYR A 55 9.51 -0.59 1.25
CA TYR A 55 9.25 -1.05 -0.11
C TYR A 55 9.17 0.10 -1.10
N SER A 56 9.00 1.32 -0.61
CA SER A 56 8.87 2.49 -1.46
C SER A 56 10.14 2.81 -2.24
N ASN A 57 11.24 2.09 -1.99
CA ASN A 57 12.45 2.25 -2.79
C ASN A 57 12.33 1.64 -4.18
N SER A 58 11.32 0.80 -4.40
CA SER A 58 11.12 0.16 -5.69
C SER A 58 10.13 0.96 -6.55
N ALA A 59 10.28 0.84 -7.87
CA ALA A 59 9.41 1.53 -8.81
C ALA A 59 8.81 0.51 -9.78
N TYR A 60 7.54 0.71 -10.12
CA TYR A 60 6.81 -0.18 -11.02
C TYR A 60 6.17 0.64 -12.12
N GLY A 61 5.89 -0.01 -13.24
CA GLY A 61 5.38 0.69 -14.42
C GLY A 61 3.87 0.84 -14.46
N SER A 62 3.14 0.20 -13.55
CA SER A 62 1.68 0.29 -13.54
C SER A 62 1.16 0.05 -12.14
N GLN A 63 -0.12 0.42 -11.94
CA GLN A 63 -0.78 0.16 -10.67
C GLN A 63 -0.87 -1.33 -10.39
N GLU A 64 -1.19 -2.10 -11.42
CA GLU A 64 -1.31 -3.54 -11.28
C GLU A 64 0.02 -4.18 -10.90
N ALA A 65 1.11 -3.70 -11.48
CA ALA A 65 2.43 -4.23 -11.17
C ALA A 65 2.80 -3.94 -9.72
N ALA A 66 2.52 -2.74 -9.25
CA ALA A 66 2.79 -2.39 -7.85
C ALA A 66 1.95 -3.26 -6.90
N LEU A 67 0.68 -3.43 -7.21
CA LEU A 67 -0.20 -4.25 -6.37
C LEU A 67 0.25 -5.71 -6.38
N ALA A 68 0.62 -6.25 -7.54
CA ALA A 68 1.07 -7.63 -7.62
C ALA A 68 2.34 -7.84 -6.79
N ALA A 69 3.26 -6.89 -6.87
CA ALA A 69 4.49 -6.98 -6.07
C ALA A 69 4.18 -6.92 -4.58
N ALA A 70 3.26 -6.06 -4.18
CA ALA A 70 2.86 -5.97 -2.77
C ALA A 70 2.26 -7.28 -2.28
N MET A 71 1.44 -7.93 -3.11
CA MET A 71 0.79 -9.18 -2.75
C MET A 71 1.79 -10.31 -2.55
N GLN A 72 2.95 -10.23 -3.19
CA GLN A 72 3.96 -11.27 -3.06
C GLN A 72 4.75 -11.17 -1.76
N VAL A 73 4.88 -9.97 -1.22
CA VAL A 73 5.74 -9.75 -0.04
C VAL A 73 4.96 -9.43 1.24
N VAL A 74 3.71 -9.04 1.12
CA VAL A 74 2.86 -8.71 2.27
C VAL A 74 1.89 -9.87 2.47
N GLU A 75 2.15 -10.69 3.48
CA GLU A 75 1.45 -11.97 3.67
C GLU A 75 -0.05 -11.82 3.82
N TRP A 76 -0.48 -10.79 4.54
CA TRP A 76 -1.91 -10.60 4.84
C TRP A 76 -2.66 -9.92 3.69
N LEU A 77 -1.95 -9.37 2.71
CA LEU A 77 -2.58 -8.51 1.71
C LEU A 77 -3.58 -9.24 0.81
N PRO A 78 -3.27 -10.45 0.29
CA PRO A 78 -4.24 -11.13 -0.57
C PRO A 78 -5.60 -11.34 0.11
N ASP A 79 -5.60 -11.67 1.39
CA ASP A 79 -6.86 -11.88 2.11
C ASP A 79 -7.62 -10.56 2.28
N ALA A 80 -6.89 -9.49 2.59
CA ALA A 80 -7.52 -8.19 2.76
C ALA A 80 -8.13 -7.70 1.44
N ILE A 81 -7.46 -7.96 0.32
CA ILE A 81 -7.96 -7.57 -0.99
C ILE A 81 -9.27 -8.28 -1.31
N ARG A 82 -9.38 -9.55 -0.99
CA ARG A 82 -10.61 -10.31 -1.25
C ARG A 82 -11.80 -9.70 -0.56
N GLN A 83 -11.58 -8.90 0.47
CA GLN A 83 -12.65 -8.25 1.21
C GLN A 83 -12.75 -6.76 0.95
N SER A 84 -11.97 -6.25 0.00
CA SER A 84 -11.97 -4.84 -0.35
C SER A 84 -12.40 -4.69 -1.80
N PRO A 85 -13.62 -4.21 -2.07
CA PRO A 85 -14.07 -4.03 -3.46
C PRO A 85 -13.17 -3.09 -4.26
N SER A 86 -12.64 -2.05 -3.63
CA SER A 86 -11.78 -1.11 -4.32
C SER A 86 -10.51 -1.77 -4.83
N ALA A 87 -9.90 -2.61 -4.01
CA ALA A 87 -8.68 -3.30 -4.40
C ALA A 87 -8.96 -4.34 -5.46
N GLN A 88 -10.12 -4.99 -5.39
CA GLN A 88 -10.49 -5.99 -6.39
C GLN A 88 -10.63 -5.37 -7.76
N LYS A 89 -11.08 -4.11 -7.83
CA LYS A 89 -11.16 -3.41 -9.11
C LYS A 89 -9.79 -3.27 -9.75
N LEU A 90 -8.76 -3.02 -8.96
CA LEU A 90 -7.40 -2.93 -9.48
C LEU A 90 -6.95 -4.26 -10.06
N LEU A 91 -7.27 -5.36 -9.38
CA LEU A 91 -6.92 -6.69 -9.86
C LEU A 91 -7.63 -7.03 -11.15
N SER A 92 -8.79 -6.46 -11.39
CA SER A 92 -9.54 -6.68 -12.62
C SER A 92 -8.91 -6.01 -13.83
N GLY A 93 -7.77 -5.35 -13.66
CA GLY A 93 -7.06 -4.77 -14.76
C GLY A 93 -7.72 -3.54 -15.34
N GLY A 94 -8.53 -2.88 -14.56
CA GLY A 94 -9.15 -1.63 -15.02
C GLY A 94 -10.21 -1.82 -16.07
N LYS A 95 -10.77 -2.98 -16.14
CA LYS A 95 -11.83 -3.25 -17.09
C LYS A 95 -13.07 -2.45 -16.81
#